data_25b05bd5caf97585c85bbb16fc7801c8
#
_entry.id   25b05bd5caf97585c85bbb16fc7801c8
#
_cell.length_a   1.000
_cell.length_b   1.000
_cell.length_c   1.000
_cell.angle_alpha   90.00
_cell.angle_beta   90.00
_cell.angle_gamma   90.00
#
_symmetry.space_group_name_H-M   'P 1'
#
loop_
_entity.id
_entity.type
_entity.pdbx_description
1 polymer ?
#
loop_
_entity_poly.entity_id
_entity_poly.type
_entity_poly.pdbx_seq_one_letter_code
_entity_poly.pdbx_strand_id
1 'polypeptide(L)'
;MPDSPDLGSIHERQHPRVAAHLPVEVRGPGMLRQAVAEDISLAGLRVLGLRAPVGESLVVALPLPGDRLLRLRCAVVRLEPTGVALEFDGLDWEDLFALARFLHPRLP
;
A
#
# COMPACT_ATOMS: atom_id res chain seq x y z
N MET A 1 12.00 6.08 -29.67
CA MET A 1 10.70 5.87 -29.07
C MET A 1 10.57 6.66 -27.79
N PRO A 2 9.65 7.56 -27.74
CA PRO A 2 9.44 8.36 -26.55
C PRO A 2 8.65 7.63 -25.46
N ASP A 3 8.34 6.37 -25.69
CA ASP A 3 7.40 5.66 -24.81
C ASP A 3 8.00 5.21 -23.49
N SER A 4 9.32 5.02 -23.46
CA SER A 4 9.94 4.47 -22.25
C SER A 4 9.77 5.36 -21.02
N PRO A 5 9.96 6.69 -21.10
CA PRO A 5 9.65 7.54 -19.95
C PRO A 5 8.16 7.57 -19.63
N ASP A 6 7.33 7.49 -20.66
CA ASP A 6 5.89 7.55 -20.49
C ASP A 6 5.33 6.29 -19.86
N LEU A 7 5.98 5.16 -20.05
CA LEU A 7 5.53 3.90 -19.46
C LEU A 7 5.45 3.98 -17.95
N GLY A 8 6.42 4.61 -17.30
CA GLY A 8 6.39 4.78 -15.87
C GLY A 8 5.19 5.62 -15.43
N SER A 9 4.96 6.73 -16.10
CA SER A 9 3.84 7.60 -15.79
C SER A 9 2.51 6.93 -16.06
N ILE A 10 2.41 6.21 -17.17
CA ILE A 10 1.20 5.48 -17.51
C ILE A 10 0.92 4.40 -16.46
N HIS A 11 1.96 3.70 -16.04
CA HIS A 11 1.85 2.67 -15.04
C HIS A 11 1.34 3.24 -13.72
N GLU A 12 1.85 4.36 -13.30
CA GLU A 12 1.40 5.03 -12.08
C GLU A 12 -0.07 5.44 -12.19
N ARG A 13 -0.50 5.91 -13.36
CA ARG A 13 -1.89 6.30 -13.57
C ARG A 13 -2.84 5.12 -13.56
N GLN A 14 -2.37 3.93 -13.89
CA GLN A 14 -3.18 2.72 -13.84
C GLN A 14 -3.54 2.34 -12.41
N HIS A 15 -2.82 2.89 -11.43
CA HIS A 15 -3.04 2.60 -10.03
C HIS A 15 -3.23 3.92 -9.28
N PRO A 16 -4.37 4.59 -9.51
CA PRO A 16 -4.62 5.85 -8.83
C PRO A 16 -4.68 5.67 -7.33
N ARG A 17 -4.16 6.65 -6.61
CA ARG A 17 -4.08 6.64 -5.16
C ARG A 17 -5.29 7.31 -4.55
N VAL A 18 -5.74 6.76 -3.45
CA VAL A 18 -6.86 7.28 -2.69
C VAL A 18 -6.36 7.65 -1.30
N ALA A 19 -6.63 8.88 -0.87
CA ALA A 19 -6.32 9.29 0.49
C ALA A 19 -7.15 8.47 1.46
N ALA A 20 -6.53 7.92 2.48
CA ALA A 20 -7.17 6.95 3.34
C ALA A 20 -7.11 7.32 4.82
N HIS A 21 -5.94 7.69 5.33
CA HIS A 21 -5.72 8.00 6.75
C HIS A 21 -6.25 6.91 7.67
N LEU A 22 -5.94 5.64 7.33
CA LEU A 22 -6.41 4.50 8.10
C LEU A 22 -5.32 4.01 9.05
N PRO A 23 -5.68 3.70 10.30
CA PRO A 23 -4.74 3.06 11.20
C PRO A 23 -4.43 1.65 10.69
N VAL A 24 -3.17 1.29 10.71
CA VAL A 24 -2.72 -0.03 10.27
C VAL A 24 -1.75 -0.58 11.29
N GLU A 25 -1.67 -1.90 11.35
CA GLU A 25 -0.65 -2.59 12.12
C GLU A 25 0.36 -3.16 11.12
N VAL A 26 1.63 -2.89 11.35
CA VAL A 26 2.70 -3.36 10.48
C VAL A 26 3.59 -4.33 11.25
N ARG A 27 3.78 -5.50 10.68
CA ARG A 27 4.60 -6.56 11.26
C ARG A 27 5.75 -6.87 10.33
N GLY A 28 6.94 -6.96 10.90
CA GLY A 28 8.15 -7.35 10.19
C GLY A 28 9.08 -8.10 11.10
N PRO A 29 10.32 -8.40 10.66
CA PRO A 29 11.29 -9.12 11.48
C PRO A 29 11.57 -8.35 12.79
N GLY A 30 11.22 -8.96 13.92
CA GLY A 30 11.43 -8.36 15.23
C GLY A 30 10.68 -7.07 15.45
N MET A 31 9.58 -6.84 14.72
CA MET A 31 8.88 -5.55 14.76
C MET A 31 7.38 -5.73 14.70
N LEU A 32 6.70 -4.94 15.52
CA LEU A 32 5.24 -4.78 15.45
C LEU A 32 4.96 -3.31 15.75
N ARG A 33 4.37 -2.62 14.79
CA ARG A 33 4.16 -1.17 14.90
C ARG A 33 2.76 -0.78 14.48
N GLN A 34 2.22 0.19 15.20
CA GLN A 34 1.03 0.90 14.77
C GLN A 34 1.48 2.08 13.90
N ALA A 35 0.80 2.28 12.78
CA ALA A 35 1.14 3.33 11.83
C ALA A 35 -0.13 3.79 11.14
N VAL A 36 0.00 4.69 10.16
CA VAL A 36 -1.15 5.23 9.44
C VAL A 36 -0.92 5.05 7.94
N ALA A 37 -1.86 4.40 7.27
CA ALA A 37 -1.87 4.35 5.81
C ALA A 37 -2.39 5.69 5.31
N GLU A 38 -1.53 6.48 4.70
CA GLU A 38 -1.87 7.81 4.21
C GLU A 38 -2.66 7.74 2.90
N ASP A 39 -2.21 6.92 1.99
CA ASP A 39 -2.93 6.67 0.76
C ASP A 39 -2.76 5.21 0.34
N ILE A 40 -3.68 4.74 -0.49
CA ILE A 40 -3.74 3.35 -0.92
C ILE A 40 -4.09 3.30 -2.41
N SER A 41 -3.48 2.35 -3.12
CA SER A 41 -3.82 2.02 -4.50
C SER A 41 -3.88 0.50 -4.65
N LEU A 42 -4.15 0.02 -5.86
CA LEU A 42 -4.08 -1.43 -6.13
C LEU A 42 -2.65 -1.95 -6.19
N ALA A 43 -1.66 -1.06 -6.24
CA ALA A 43 -0.24 -1.47 -6.31
C ALA A 43 0.43 -1.46 -4.94
N GLY A 44 -0.04 -0.63 -4.00
CA GLY A 44 0.60 -0.49 -2.71
C GLY A 44 0.02 0.64 -1.89
N LEU A 45 0.77 1.07 -0.88
CA LEU A 45 0.31 2.13 0.02
C LEU A 45 1.50 2.89 0.58
N ARG A 46 1.22 4.11 1.03
CA ARG A 46 2.20 4.92 1.76
C ARG A 46 1.83 4.91 3.23
N VAL A 47 2.80 4.64 4.06
CA VAL A 47 2.58 4.48 5.50
C VAL A 47 3.42 5.50 6.26
N LEU A 48 2.74 6.27 7.09
CA LEU A 48 3.38 7.26 7.97
C LEU A 48 3.74 6.62 9.29
N GLY A 49 4.83 7.12 9.89
CA GLY A 49 5.22 6.69 11.24
C GLY A 49 5.97 5.37 11.26
N LEU A 50 6.49 4.95 10.12
CA LEU A 50 7.20 3.69 10.00
C LEU A 50 8.57 3.91 9.38
N ARG A 51 9.57 3.19 9.88
CA ARG A 51 10.92 3.16 9.30
C ARG A 51 11.32 1.71 9.07
N ALA A 52 11.74 1.41 7.85
CA ALA A 52 12.24 0.09 7.49
C ALA A 52 13.08 0.23 6.23
N PRO A 53 14.14 -0.57 6.08
CA PRO A 53 15.01 -0.44 4.92
C PRO A 53 14.33 -0.89 3.63
N VAL A 54 14.72 -0.27 2.51
CA VAL A 54 14.24 -0.66 1.18
C VAL A 54 14.52 -2.15 0.96
N GLY A 55 13.53 -2.85 0.44
CA GLY A 55 13.62 -4.29 0.19
C GLY A 55 13.09 -5.16 1.30
N GLU A 56 12.85 -4.60 2.48
CA GLU A 56 12.35 -5.41 3.59
C GLU A 56 10.90 -5.81 3.35
N SER A 57 10.57 -7.05 3.70
CA SER A 57 9.23 -7.59 3.60
C SER A 57 8.47 -7.33 4.89
N LEU A 58 7.26 -6.80 4.76
CA LEU A 58 6.39 -6.47 5.88
C LEU A 58 4.99 -7.00 5.62
N VAL A 59 4.24 -7.22 6.69
CA VAL A 59 2.81 -7.56 6.56
C VAL A 59 2.02 -6.40 7.17
N VAL A 60 1.12 -5.83 6.39
CA VAL A 60 0.27 -4.75 6.83
C VAL A 60 -1.14 -5.27 7.05
N ALA A 61 -1.66 -5.09 8.25
CA ALA A 61 -3.03 -5.41 8.58
C ALA A 61 -3.87 -4.15 8.36
N LEU A 62 -4.68 -4.17 7.31
CA LEU A 62 -5.46 -3.04 6.85
C LEU A 62 -6.94 -3.28 7.17
N PRO A 63 -7.53 -2.48 8.08
CA PRO A 63 -8.96 -2.63 8.38
C PRO A 63 -9.80 -1.98 7.26
N LEU A 64 -10.77 -2.73 6.78
CA LEU A 64 -11.73 -2.24 5.79
C LEU A 64 -13.13 -2.22 6.39
N PRO A 65 -14.06 -1.46 5.80
CA PRO A 65 -15.44 -1.46 6.25
C PRO A 65 -16.04 -2.86 6.25
N GLY A 66 -16.98 -3.09 7.17
CA GLY A 66 -17.62 -4.39 7.32
C GLY A 66 -16.82 -5.37 8.15
N ASP A 67 -16.00 -4.85 9.07
CA ASP A 67 -15.15 -5.65 9.96
C ASP A 67 -14.22 -6.58 9.23
N ARG A 68 -13.81 -6.19 8.04
CA ARG A 68 -12.89 -6.96 7.23
C ARG A 68 -11.47 -6.47 7.46
N LEU A 69 -10.59 -7.40 7.81
CA LEU A 69 -9.17 -7.10 8.01
C LEU A 69 -8.37 -7.82 6.93
N LEU A 70 -7.65 -7.05 6.12
CA LEU A 70 -6.75 -7.62 5.12
C LEU A 70 -5.33 -7.66 5.67
N ARG A 71 -4.68 -8.80 5.55
CA ARG A 71 -3.26 -8.92 5.84
C ARG A 71 -2.51 -8.98 4.53
N LEU A 72 -1.79 -7.90 4.23
CA LEU A 72 -1.19 -7.69 2.92
C LEU A 72 0.32 -7.77 3.04
N ARG A 73 0.91 -8.68 2.29
CA ARG A 73 2.37 -8.78 2.21
C ARG A 73 2.89 -7.66 1.32
N CYS A 74 3.90 -6.94 1.81
CA CYS A 74 4.44 -5.77 1.13
C CYS A 74 5.96 -5.79 1.16
N ALA A 75 6.56 -5.06 0.23
CA ALA A 75 7.98 -4.76 0.25
C ALA A 75 8.18 -3.26 0.31
N VAL A 76 9.17 -2.81 1.07
CA VAL A 76 9.54 -1.39 1.12
C VAL A 76 10.23 -1.04 -0.18
N VAL A 77 9.68 -0.10 -0.92
CA VAL A 77 10.27 0.31 -2.21
C VAL A 77 10.91 1.69 -2.15
N ARG A 78 10.55 2.50 -1.17
CA ARG A 78 11.13 3.83 -1.05
C ARG A 78 10.99 4.35 0.37
N LEU A 79 12.03 5.01 0.86
CA LEU A 79 11.97 5.75 2.11
C LEU A 79 11.47 7.16 1.81
N GLU A 80 10.66 7.69 2.72
CA GLU A 80 10.11 9.04 2.61
C GLU A 80 10.36 9.78 3.93
N PRO A 81 10.29 11.12 3.93
CA PRO A 81 10.60 11.88 5.14
C PRO A 81 9.78 11.47 6.36
N THR A 82 8.52 11.11 6.18
CA THR A 82 7.61 10.80 7.28
C THR A 82 7.20 9.34 7.36
N GLY A 83 7.75 8.50 6.49
CA GLY A 83 7.39 7.09 6.48
C GLY A 83 8.02 6.33 5.34
N VAL A 84 7.27 5.40 4.76
CA VAL A 84 7.75 4.54 3.68
C VAL A 84 6.67 4.34 2.63
N ALA A 85 7.10 4.07 1.40
CA ALA A 85 6.22 3.60 0.34
C ALA A 85 6.37 2.08 0.24
N LEU A 86 5.24 1.40 0.25
CA LEU A 86 5.17 -0.05 0.20
C LEU A 86 4.47 -0.49 -1.09
N GLU A 87 4.94 -1.59 -1.65
CA GLU A 87 4.34 -2.20 -2.81
C GLU A 87 3.84 -3.58 -2.42
N PHE A 88 2.63 -3.95 -2.85
CA PHE A 88 2.08 -5.26 -2.53
C PHE A 88 2.89 -6.35 -3.22
N ASP A 89 3.10 -7.44 -2.50
CA ASP A 89 3.85 -8.60 -2.97
C ASP A 89 2.96 -9.82 -2.91
N GLY A 90 2.41 -10.21 -4.06
CA GLY A 90 1.60 -11.41 -4.13
C GLY A 90 0.18 -11.27 -3.62
N LEU A 91 -0.50 -10.20 -4.02
CA LEU A 91 -1.89 -9.99 -3.65
C LEU A 91 -2.78 -11.05 -4.32
N ASP A 92 -3.54 -11.80 -3.52
CA ASP A 92 -4.43 -12.80 -4.08
C ASP A 92 -5.75 -12.19 -4.56
N TRP A 93 -6.57 -13.00 -5.27
CA TRP A 93 -7.79 -12.51 -5.89
C TRP A 93 -8.80 -11.95 -4.88
N GLU A 94 -8.95 -12.62 -3.74
CA GLU A 94 -9.91 -12.18 -2.74
C GLU A 94 -9.52 -10.83 -2.15
N ASP A 95 -8.24 -10.66 -1.84
CA ASP A 95 -7.72 -9.42 -1.32
C ASP A 95 -7.79 -8.32 -2.37
N LEU A 96 -7.48 -8.65 -3.61
CA LEU A 96 -7.57 -7.69 -4.71
C LEU A 96 -9.00 -7.19 -4.88
N PHE A 97 -9.98 -8.08 -4.87
CA PHE A 97 -11.38 -7.68 -4.97
C PHE A 97 -11.82 -6.83 -3.79
N ALA A 98 -11.45 -7.22 -2.58
CA ALA A 98 -11.80 -6.45 -1.40
C ALA A 98 -11.22 -5.05 -1.47
N LEU A 99 -9.97 -4.95 -1.88
CA LEU A 99 -9.28 -3.66 -2.03
C LEU A 99 -9.90 -2.82 -3.13
N ALA A 100 -10.18 -3.44 -4.28
CA ALA A 100 -10.80 -2.75 -5.41
C ALA A 100 -12.18 -2.19 -5.04
N ARG A 101 -12.97 -2.95 -4.31
CA ARG A 101 -14.28 -2.51 -3.86
C ARG A 101 -14.18 -1.35 -2.87
N PHE A 102 -13.16 -1.37 -2.02
CA PHE A 102 -12.91 -0.27 -1.11
C PHE A 102 -12.49 0.99 -1.86
N LEU A 103 -11.62 0.84 -2.85
CA LEU A 103 -11.07 1.98 -3.57
C LEU A 103 -12.05 2.59 -4.58
N HIS A 104 -12.87 1.78 -5.22
CA HIS A 104 -13.70 2.21 -6.34
C HIS A 104 -14.54 3.45 -6.04
N PRO A 105 -15.33 3.50 -4.95
CA PRO A 105 -16.14 4.68 -4.68
C PRO A 105 -15.34 5.90 -4.25
N ARG A 106 -14.05 5.73 -3.95
CA ARG A 106 -13.17 6.81 -3.46
C ARG A 106 -12.29 7.38 -4.56
N LEU A 107 -12.27 6.75 -5.71
CA LEU A 107 -11.48 7.24 -6.84
C LEU A 107 -12.10 8.52 -7.39
N PRO A 108 -11.26 9.49 -7.80
CA PRO A 108 -11.73 10.75 -8.37
C PRO A 108 -12.40 10.58 -9.72
#